data_4c1a8e2bf13b5f0c9b9ee601c77968fb
#
_entry.id   4c1a8e2bf13b5f0c9b9ee601c77968fb
#
_cell.length_a   1.000
_cell.length_b   1.000
_cell.length_c   1.000
_cell.angle_alpha   90.00
_cell.angle_beta   90.00
_cell.angle_gamma   90.00
#
_symmetry.space_group_name_H-M   'P 1'
#
loop_
_entity.id
_entity.type
_entity.pdbx_description
1 polymer ?
#
loop_
_entity_poly.entity_id
_entity_poly.type
_entity_poly.pdbx_seq_one_letter_code
_entity_poly.pdbx_strand_id
1 'polypeptide(L)'
;MHNPGNATKQGRRNVIAIQISPDVAEALADGNAVVALESTIITHGMPYPDNLAMARSVEAIIRENGAVPATIAVIDGTLHVGLDETQAEKLAQAQAPLKLSRADLAFAMAQGL
;
A
#
# COMPACT_ATOMS: atom_id res chain seq x y z
N MET A 1 20.93 -20.44 -11.88
CA MET A 1 20.46 -20.58 -11.41
C MET A 1 20.37 -20.20 -10.71
N HIS A 2 20.07 -19.94 -10.57
CA HIS A 2 19.76 -19.87 -9.76
C HIS A 2 19.80 -20.00 -9.01
N ASN A 3 20.57 -19.96 -8.88
CA ASN A 3 20.45 -20.40 -7.82
C ASN A 3 19.49 -20.00 -7.00
N PRO A 4 18.64 -20.20 -7.11
CA PRO A 4 17.48 -19.81 -6.53
C PRO A 4 17.32 -20.24 -5.12
N GLY A 5 17.76 -21.30 -4.83
CA GLY A 5 17.55 -21.78 -3.52
C GLY A 5 18.22 -20.96 -2.47
N ASN A 6 19.26 -20.36 -2.86
CA ASN A 6 19.98 -19.57 -1.97
C ASN A 6 19.27 -18.36 -1.51
N ALA A 7 18.68 -17.67 -2.46
CA ALA A 7 17.94 -16.50 -2.13
C ALA A 7 16.81 -16.85 -1.18
N THR A 8 16.21 -17.96 -1.40
CA THR A 8 15.12 -18.38 -0.59
C THR A 8 15.50 -18.55 0.84
N LYS A 9 16.60 -19.16 1.08
CA LYS A 9 17.03 -19.39 2.42
C LYS A 9 17.29 -18.13 3.15
N GLN A 10 17.89 -17.20 2.47
CA GLN A 10 18.21 -16.00 3.10
C GLN A 10 17.04 -15.23 3.50
N GLY A 11 16.09 -15.12 2.64
CA GLY A 11 15.02 -14.19 2.85
C GLY A 11 13.96 -14.63 3.78
N ARG A 12 13.81 -15.90 3.95
CA ARG A 12 12.60 -16.36 4.58
C ARG A 12 12.32 -15.77 5.94
N ARG A 13 13.34 -15.41 6.67
CA ARG A 13 13.10 -14.86 7.97
C ARG A 13 12.58 -13.47 7.92
N ASN A 14 13.01 -12.73 6.93
CA ASN A 14 12.69 -11.34 6.88
C ASN A 14 11.90 -10.97 5.67
N VAL A 15 11.40 -11.95 4.96
CA VAL A 15 10.64 -11.67 3.77
C VAL A 15 9.34 -11.00 4.13
N ILE A 16 9.08 -9.88 3.49
CA ILE A 16 7.82 -9.19 3.61
C ILE A 16 7.17 -9.28 2.24
N ALA A 17 5.98 -9.83 2.20
CA ALA A 17 5.27 -9.93 0.93
C ALA A 17 4.93 -8.53 0.45
N ILE A 18 5.21 -8.28 -0.82
CA ILE A 18 4.90 -6.98 -1.42
C ILE A 18 4.04 -7.26 -2.64
N GLN A 19 2.90 -6.58 -2.69
CA GLN A 19 2.02 -6.67 -3.83
C GLN A 19 1.91 -5.32 -4.49
N ILE A 20 2.16 -5.28 -5.78
CA ILE A 20 2.08 -4.05 -6.56
C ILE A 20 0.85 -4.17 -7.44
N SER A 21 -0.02 -3.16 -7.40
CA SER A 21 -1.22 -3.20 -8.20
C SER A 21 -0.88 -3.20 -9.69
N PRO A 22 -1.74 -3.76 -10.53
CA PRO A 22 -1.44 -3.86 -11.95
C PRO A 22 -1.17 -2.52 -12.63
N ASP A 23 -1.93 -1.49 -12.28
CA ASP A 23 -1.74 -0.18 -12.91
C ASP A 23 -0.43 0.45 -12.47
N VAL A 24 -0.02 0.25 -11.22
CA VAL A 24 1.26 0.76 -10.75
C VAL A 24 2.39 0.00 -11.42
N ALA A 25 2.27 -1.33 -11.50
CA ALA A 25 3.30 -2.14 -12.13
C ALA A 25 3.47 -1.75 -13.60
N GLU A 26 2.37 -1.52 -14.28
CA GLU A 26 2.41 -1.14 -15.68
C GLU A 26 3.06 0.23 -15.85
N ALA A 27 2.70 1.17 -14.99
CA ALA A 27 3.27 2.51 -15.05
C ALA A 27 4.77 2.48 -14.84
N LEU A 28 5.22 1.69 -13.87
CA LEU A 28 6.65 1.56 -13.63
C LEU A 28 7.37 0.94 -14.81
N ALA A 29 6.77 -0.09 -15.40
CA ALA A 29 7.38 -0.75 -16.56
C ALA A 29 7.47 0.18 -17.75
N ASP A 30 6.50 1.08 -17.91
CA ASP A 30 6.45 1.99 -19.04
C ASP A 30 7.20 3.29 -18.78
N GLY A 31 7.76 3.46 -17.62
CA GLY A 31 8.47 4.70 -17.29
C GLY A 31 7.56 5.87 -17.02
N ASN A 32 6.31 5.62 -16.70
CA ASN A 32 5.36 6.68 -16.38
C ASN A 32 5.49 7.10 -14.94
N ALA A 33 5.01 8.31 -14.65
CA ALA A 33 5.11 8.86 -13.31
C ALA A 33 4.21 8.12 -12.33
N VAL A 34 4.74 7.81 -11.17
CA VAL A 34 3.99 7.16 -10.10
C VAL A 34 4.18 8.00 -8.84
N VAL A 35 3.07 8.30 -8.16
CA VAL A 35 3.11 9.09 -6.93
C VAL A 35 2.70 8.20 -5.77
N ALA A 36 3.61 8.00 -4.84
CA ALA A 36 3.32 7.19 -3.66
C ALA A 36 2.59 8.02 -2.63
N LEU A 37 1.58 7.43 -2.03
CA LEU A 37 0.77 8.10 -1.01
C LEU A 37 0.78 7.27 0.26
N GLU A 38 0.91 7.95 1.39
CA GLU A 38 0.74 7.30 2.66
C GLU A 38 -0.73 6.99 2.89
N SER A 39 -1.00 5.93 3.61
CA SER A 39 -2.39 5.56 3.88
C SER A 39 -2.96 6.21 5.13
N THR A 40 -2.20 7.06 5.80
CA THR A 40 -2.67 7.71 7.02
C THR A 40 -3.95 8.50 6.80
N ILE A 41 -4.08 9.10 5.64
CA ILE A 41 -5.26 9.88 5.34
C ILE A 41 -6.51 8.99 5.35
N ILE A 42 -6.35 7.72 5.05
CA ILE A 42 -7.46 6.78 5.07
C ILE A 42 -7.72 6.28 6.48
N THR A 43 -6.65 5.91 7.19
CA THR A 43 -6.81 5.23 8.46
C THR A 43 -7.01 6.17 9.63
N HIS A 44 -6.48 7.39 9.54
CA HIS A 44 -6.50 8.32 10.66
C HIS A 44 -7.00 9.71 10.32
N GLY A 45 -7.41 9.92 9.09
CA GLY A 45 -7.84 11.25 8.67
C GLY A 45 -9.24 11.57 9.14
N MET A 46 -10.21 10.86 8.62
CA MET A 46 -11.60 11.10 8.90
C MET A 46 -12.30 9.76 9.03
N PRO A 47 -13.49 9.76 9.67
CA PRO A 47 -14.23 8.50 9.76
C PRO A 47 -14.73 8.07 8.37
N TYR A 48 -15.02 6.80 8.26
CA TYR A 48 -15.63 6.24 7.08
C TYR A 48 -17.05 6.78 6.95
N PRO A 49 -17.54 7.15 5.78
CA PRO A 49 -16.88 6.96 4.47
C PRO A 49 -16.12 8.19 3.97
N ASP A 50 -16.02 9.24 4.76
CA ASP A 50 -15.36 10.45 4.32
C ASP A 50 -13.88 10.23 4.05
N ASN A 51 -13.26 9.35 4.82
CA ASN A 51 -11.85 9.04 4.63
C ASN A 51 -11.61 8.44 3.24
N LEU A 52 -12.52 7.56 2.82
CA LEU A 52 -12.39 6.93 1.51
C LEU A 52 -12.62 7.93 0.40
N ALA A 53 -13.62 8.81 0.59
CA ALA A 53 -13.91 9.83 -0.40
C ALA A 53 -12.73 10.76 -0.60
N MET A 54 -12.08 11.15 0.50
CA MET A 54 -10.92 12.01 0.41
C MET A 54 -9.78 11.32 -0.33
N ALA A 55 -9.53 10.06 0.00
CA ALA A 55 -8.46 9.32 -0.65
C ALA A 55 -8.71 9.23 -2.15
N ARG A 56 -9.95 8.98 -2.55
CA ARG A 56 -10.29 8.90 -3.96
C ARG A 56 -10.11 10.23 -4.65
N SER A 57 -10.45 11.32 -3.96
CA SER A 57 -10.27 12.64 -4.54
C SER A 57 -8.80 12.93 -4.80
N VAL A 58 -7.94 12.58 -3.86
CA VAL A 58 -6.52 12.81 -4.03
C VAL A 58 -5.99 11.98 -5.19
N GLU A 59 -6.41 10.73 -5.29
CA GLU A 59 -5.97 9.88 -6.37
C GLU A 59 -6.46 10.40 -7.73
N ALA A 60 -7.68 10.91 -7.75
CA ALA A 60 -8.21 11.47 -8.99
C ALA A 60 -7.40 12.67 -9.47
N ILE A 61 -7.01 13.52 -8.54
CA ILE A 61 -6.19 14.68 -8.89
C ILE A 61 -4.85 14.25 -9.48
N ILE A 62 -4.25 13.22 -8.89
CA ILE A 62 -2.99 12.70 -9.39
C ILE A 62 -3.16 12.17 -10.82
N ARG A 63 -4.22 11.42 -11.05
CA ARG A 63 -4.48 10.87 -12.39
C ARG A 63 -4.74 11.97 -13.41
N GLU A 64 -5.45 13.02 -13.00
CA GLU A 64 -5.71 14.13 -13.89
C GLU A 64 -4.44 14.85 -14.30
N ASN A 65 -3.41 14.74 -13.48
CA ASN A 65 -2.13 15.35 -13.77
C ASN A 65 -1.15 14.39 -14.44
N GLY A 66 -1.64 13.27 -14.91
CA GLY A 66 -0.85 12.38 -15.72
C GLY A 66 0.01 11.38 -14.96
N ALA A 67 -0.24 11.20 -13.68
CA ALA A 67 0.52 10.25 -12.89
C ALA A 67 -0.40 9.15 -12.39
N VAL A 68 0.20 8.06 -11.92
CA VAL A 68 -0.54 6.94 -11.35
C VAL A 68 -0.33 6.96 -9.84
N PRO A 69 -1.41 7.04 -9.07
CA PRO A 69 -1.26 7.04 -7.61
C PRO A 69 -0.99 5.64 -7.09
N ALA A 70 -0.15 5.56 -6.09
CA ALA A 70 0.19 4.29 -5.46
C ALA A 70 0.08 4.46 -3.96
N THR A 71 -1.10 4.20 -3.43
CA THR A 71 -1.30 4.26 -1.99
C THR A 71 -0.65 3.04 -1.37
N ILE A 72 0.16 3.27 -0.36
CA ILE A 72 0.94 2.22 0.29
C ILE A 72 0.30 1.88 1.61
N ALA A 73 0.02 0.62 1.83
CA ALA A 73 -0.62 0.17 3.06
C ALA A 73 -0.22 -1.26 3.37
N VAL A 74 -0.26 -1.60 4.65
CA VAL A 74 -0.07 -2.98 5.08
C VAL A 74 -1.44 -3.56 5.38
N ILE A 75 -1.79 -4.62 4.69
CA ILE A 75 -3.06 -5.29 4.87
C ILE A 75 -2.77 -6.78 5.02
N ASP A 76 -3.19 -7.34 6.15
CA ASP A 76 -3.00 -8.76 6.43
C ASP A 76 -1.54 -9.19 6.26
N GLY A 77 -0.63 -8.36 6.75
CA GLY A 77 0.79 -8.69 6.72
C GLY A 77 1.48 -8.51 5.38
N THR A 78 0.76 -7.99 4.40
CA THR A 78 1.32 -7.76 3.08
C THR A 78 1.41 -6.27 2.82
N LEU A 79 2.54 -5.83 2.30
CA LEU A 79 2.71 -4.43 1.92
C LEU A 79 2.15 -4.25 0.52
N HIS A 80 1.15 -3.42 0.41
CA HIS A 80 0.53 -3.13 -0.87
C HIS A 80 1.04 -1.81 -1.40
N VAL A 81 1.42 -1.80 -2.67
CA VAL A 81 1.81 -0.59 -3.37
C VAL A 81 0.78 -0.38 -4.46
N GLY A 82 -0.19 0.46 -4.14
CA GLY A 82 -1.38 0.63 -4.94
C GLY A 82 -2.51 -0.25 -4.41
N LEU A 83 -3.67 0.32 -4.21
CA LEU A 83 -4.84 -0.38 -3.70
C LEU A 83 -5.93 -0.38 -4.75
N ASP A 84 -6.63 -1.51 -4.88
CA ASP A 84 -7.83 -1.51 -5.70
C ASP A 84 -9.00 -1.00 -4.86
N GLU A 85 -10.17 -0.91 -5.49
CA GLU A 85 -11.36 -0.40 -4.82
C GLU A 85 -11.70 -1.19 -3.56
N THR A 86 -11.64 -2.49 -3.67
CA THR A 86 -12.00 -3.35 -2.55
C THR A 86 -11.02 -3.19 -1.39
N GLN A 87 -9.75 -3.13 -1.70
CA GLN A 87 -8.73 -2.96 -0.68
C GLN A 87 -8.83 -1.61 -0.01
N ALA A 88 -9.06 -0.57 -0.79
CA ALA A 88 -9.19 0.77 -0.23
C ALA A 88 -10.40 0.86 0.69
N GLU A 89 -11.50 0.26 0.28
CA GLU A 89 -12.70 0.27 1.09
C GLU A 89 -12.50 -0.51 2.38
N LYS A 90 -11.87 -1.66 2.28
CA LYS A 90 -11.61 -2.46 3.45
C LYS A 90 -10.75 -1.71 4.45
N LEU A 91 -9.72 -1.04 3.95
CA LEU A 91 -8.84 -0.26 4.79
C LEU A 91 -9.58 0.91 5.44
N ALA A 92 -10.42 1.58 4.68
CA ALA A 92 -11.18 2.71 5.20
C ALA A 92 -12.14 2.29 6.29
N GLN A 93 -12.77 1.13 6.12
CA GLN A 93 -13.72 0.63 7.10
C GLN A 93 -13.05 0.12 8.35
N ALA A 94 -11.82 -0.34 8.22
CA ALA A 94 -11.12 -0.89 9.36
C ALA A 94 -10.92 0.15 10.44
N GLN A 95 -10.71 1.41 10.02
CA GLN A 95 -10.51 2.49 10.97
C GLN A 95 -9.64 2.05 12.10
N ALA A 96 -8.53 1.48 11.75
CA ALA A 96 -7.72 0.82 12.72
C ALA A 96 -7.47 1.72 13.88
N PRO A 97 -7.70 1.26 15.05
CA PRO A 97 -7.40 2.03 16.23
C PRO A 97 -5.90 2.20 16.39
N LEU A 98 -5.14 1.45 15.63
CA LEU A 98 -3.69 1.55 15.70
C LEU A 98 -3.22 2.70 14.87
N LYS A 99 -2.53 3.62 15.51
CA LYS A 99 -1.90 4.73 14.80
C LYS A 99 -0.50 4.31 14.49
N LEU A 100 -0.28 3.89 13.26
CA LEU A 100 1.00 3.34 12.88
C LEU A 100 1.97 4.44 12.52
N SER A 101 3.01 4.60 13.32
CA SER A 101 4.14 5.43 12.97
C SER A 101 5.06 4.56 12.13
N ARG A 102 6.18 5.09 11.69
CA ARG A 102 7.12 4.31 10.92
C ARG A 102 7.63 3.11 11.68
N ALA A 103 7.93 3.31 12.95
CA ALA A 103 8.40 2.21 13.77
C ALA A 103 7.31 1.18 13.95
N ASP A 104 6.09 1.64 14.18
CA ASP A 104 4.97 0.73 14.35
C ASP A 104 4.67 -0.02 13.08
N LEU A 105 4.87 0.61 11.93
CA LEU A 105 4.64 -0.05 10.66
C LEU A 105 5.56 -1.25 10.51
N ALA A 106 6.84 -1.07 10.83
CA ALA A 106 7.78 -2.18 10.74
C ALA A 106 7.37 -3.31 11.66
N PHE A 107 6.92 -2.99 12.86
CA PHE A 107 6.47 -4.00 13.81
C PHE A 107 5.23 -4.72 13.29
N ALA A 108 4.28 -3.97 12.76
CA ALA A 108 3.06 -4.54 12.24
C ALA A 108 3.35 -5.52 11.11
N MET A 109 4.27 -5.18 10.24
CA MET A 109 4.64 -6.07 9.15
C MET A 109 5.27 -7.35 9.67
N ALA A 110 6.14 -7.24 10.67
CA ALA A 110 6.79 -8.40 11.25
C ALA A 110 5.78 -9.31 11.93
N GLN A 111 4.73 -8.76 12.49
CA GLN A 111 3.72 -9.54 13.19
C GLN A 111 2.59 -10.00 12.30
N GLY A 112 2.54 -9.55 11.08
CA GLY A 112 1.47 -9.92 10.18
C GLY A 112 0.17 -9.17 10.43
N LEU A 113 0.23 -8.05 11.05
CA LEU A 113 -0.98 -7.30 11.39
C LEU A 113 -1.57 -6.53 10.23
#